data_37f2a7807fa18db0a8dadfafd0539d2c
#
_entry.id   37f2a7807fa18db0a8dadfafd0539d2c
#
_cell.length_a   1.000
_cell.length_b   1.000
_cell.length_c   1.000
_cell.angle_alpha   90.00
_cell.angle_beta   90.00
_cell.angle_gamma   90.00
#
_symmetry.space_group_name_H-M   'P 1'
#
loop_
_entity.id
_entity.type
_entity.pdbx_description
1 polymer ?
#
loop_
_entity_poly.entity_id
_entity_poly.type
_entity_poly.pdbx_seq_one_letter_code
_entity_poly.pdbx_strand_id
1 'polypeptide(L)'
;MYLQSLATAFPPHAFTQVECFEALNSSGALEALRGRSRELLEKVLTGDSGIETRRFCDPDLRSTFGLDASGLHGHFERHAPRLASEAVLKACKQDGLKPSRIDALLVCTCTGYLCPGLSSYVSEILGLRPDAFLQDLLGLGCGAALPLLETARGILAANPHATIATVAVEISSAAFFLNDEPGVLISLCLFGDGAAAAIWRGQDRGGQFRFQNFRTLHRPEHREKIRFVNSGGRLKNQLHREVPALAAETVAELFTMRSAEPDRLLAHTGGRDVVEALEQALPGHALVETRGVLRKYGNISSPSVLAALEDSLLRFPESESLWLTAFGAGFAAHCGELKRER
;
A
#
# COMPACT_ATOMS: atom_id res chain seq x y z
N MET A 1 15.64 15.21 1.10
CA MET A 1 14.83 14.73 -0.05
C MET A 1 13.50 15.44 -0.02
N TYR A 2 13.08 16.05 -1.12
CA TYR A 2 11.91 16.93 -1.20
C TYR A 2 10.84 16.32 -2.11
N LEU A 3 9.60 16.28 -1.63
CA LEU A 3 8.44 15.84 -2.39
C LEU A 3 8.09 16.87 -3.46
N GLN A 4 8.10 16.48 -4.73
CA GLN A 4 7.73 17.37 -5.84
C GLN A 4 6.24 17.20 -6.21
N SER A 5 5.82 15.94 -6.28
CA SER A 5 4.44 15.56 -6.58
C SER A 5 4.13 14.18 -6.03
N LEU A 6 2.85 13.90 -5.83
CA LEU A 6 2.33 12.61 -5.37
C LEU A 6 1.00 12.36 -6.07
N ALA A 7 0.82 11.18 -6.62
CA ALA A 7 -0.44 10.80 -7.25
C ALA A 7 -0.78 9.33 -7.00
N THR A 8 -2.07 9.06 -6.83
CA THR A 8 -2.61 7.71 -6.76
C THR A 8 -3.23 7.27 -8.08
N ALA A 9 -3.25 5.97 -8.30
CA ALA A 9 -4.00 5.33 -9.37
C ALA A 9 -4.79 4.16 -8.80
N PHE A 10 -6.07 4.12 -9.17
CA PHE A 10 -6.98 3.05 -8.78
C PHE A 10 -7.63 2.46 -10.02
N PRO A 11 -7.86 1.14 -10.05
CA PRO A 11 -8.65 0.53 -11.12
C PRO A 11 -10.02 1.20 -11.26
N PRO A 12 -10.60 1.21 -12.47
CA PRO A 12 -11.88 1.89 -12.72
C PRO A 12 -13.07 1.18 -12.06
N HIS A 13 -12.98 -0.13 -11.83
CA HIS A 13 -14.08 -0.94 -11.32
C HIS A 13 -14.16 -0.88 -9.80
N ALA A 14 -15.23 -0.28 -9.31
CA ALA A 14 -15.54 -0.21 -7.89
C ALA A 14 -16.61 -1.23 -7.54
N PHE A 15 -16.43 -1.92 -6.43
CA PHE A 15 -17.37 -2.89 -5.90
C PHE A 15 -17.65 -2.55 -4.44
N THR A 16 -18.90 -2.51 -4.06
CA THR A 16 -19.30 -2.49 -2.67
C THR A 16 -18.95 -3.82 -2.01
N GLN A 17 -18.91 -3.84 -0.68
CA GLN A 17 -18.67 -5.11 0.03
C GLN A 17 -19.76 -6.14 -0.26
N VAL A 18 -21.01 -5.71 -0.43
CA VAL A 18 -22.13 -6.61 -0.80
C VAL A 18 -21.91 -7.19 -2.19
N GLU A 19 -21.56 -6.38 -3.19
CA GLU A 19 -21.24 -6.87 -4.55
C GLU A 19 -20.05 -7.82 -4.55
N CYS A 20 -19.05 -7.62 -3.69
CA CYS A 20 -17.96 -8.57 -3.51
C CYS A 20 -18.46 -9.93 -2.97
N PHE A 21 -19.38 -9.90 -2.01
CA PHE A 21 -20.01 -11.12 -1.49
C PHE A 21 -20.84 -11.85 -2.55
N GLU A 22 -21.66 -11.12 -3.31
CA GLU A 22 -22.46 -11.66 -4.41
C GLU A 22 -21.58 -12.30 -5.50
N ALA A 23 -20.48 -11.62 -5.89
CA ALA A 23 -19.52 -12.17 -6.84
C ALA A 23 -18.87 -13.46 -6.32
N LEU A 24 -18.46 -13.48 -5.05
CA LEU A 24 -17.86 -14.65 -4.41
C LEU A 24 -18.86 -15.81 -4.34
N ASN A 25 -20.10 -15.54 -3.95
CA ASN A 25 -21.17 -16.55 -3.86
C ASN A 25 -21.51 -17.13 -5.23
N SER A 26 -21.66 -16.28 -6.25
CA SER A 26 -22.01 -16.70 -7.61
C SER A 26 -20.86 -17.37 -8.37
N SER A 27 -19.61 -17.22 -7.90
CA SER A 27 -18.45 -17.91 -8.49
C SER A 27 -18.40 -19.41 -8.18
N GLY A 28 -19.19 -19.91 -7.22
CA GLY A 28 -19.11 -21.28 -6.70
C GLY A 28 -17.94 -21.53 -5.72
N ALA A 29 -17.06 -20.54 -5.51
CA ALA A 29 -15.88 -20.70 -4.66
C ALA A 29 -16.21 -20.98 -3.18
N LEU A 30 -17.40 -20.56 -2.72
CA LEU A 30 -17.87 -20.82 -1.36
C LEU A 30 -18.22 -22.31 -1.12
N GLU A 31 -18.49 -23.11 -2.15
CA GLU A 31 -18.88 -24.50 -2.00
C GLU A 31 -17.79 -25.35 -1.32
N ALA A 32 -16.53 -24.99 -1.53
CA ALA A 32 -15.38 -25.66 -0.92
C ALA A 32 -15.18 -25.31 0.58
N LEU A 33 -15.90 -24.33 1.11
CA LEU A 33 -15.74 -23.86 2.49
C LEU A 33 -16.75 -24.50 3.44
N ARG A 34 -16.35 -24.61 4.72
CA ARG A 34 -17.25 -24.99 5.82
C ARG A 34 -18.31 -23.92 6.07
N GLY A 35 -19.46 -24.31 6.63
CA GLY A 35 -20.57 -23.37 6.94
C GLY A 35 -20.11 -22.15 7.76
N ARG A 36 -19.34 -22.39 8.84
CA ARG A 36 -18.80 -21.30 9.69
C ARG A 36 -17.91 -20.30 8.92
N SER A 37 -17.15 -20.75 7.93
CA SER A 37 -16.31 -19.89 7.09
C SER A 37 -17.16 -19.03 6.18
N ARG A 38 -18.23 -19.56 5.61
CA ARG A 38 -19.20 -18.82 4.80
C ARG A 38 -19.92 -17.76 5.63
N GLU A 39 -20.40 -18.12 6.83
CA GLU A 39 -21.02 -17.18 7.78
C GLU A 39 -20.07 -16.03 8.16
N LEU A 40 -18.77 -16.30 8.36
CA LEU A 40 -17.77 -15.27 8.62
C LEU A 40 -17.63 -14.31 7.45
N LEU A 41 -17.51 -14.82 6.21
CA LEU A 41 -17.42 -13.99 5.00
C LEU A 41 -18.67 -13.12 4.82
N GLU A 42 -19.85 -13.73 4.93
CA GLU A 42 -21.13 -13.02 4.86
C GLU A 42 -21.19 -11.90 5.91
N LYS A 43 -20.93 -12.22 7.18
CA LYS A 43 -20.95 -11.24 8.27
C LYS A 43 -20.01 -10.06 8.03
N VAL A 44 -18.80 -10.29 7.51
CA VAL A 44 -17.83 -9.21 7.28
C VAL A 44 -18.18 -8.39 6.04
N LEU A 45 -18.60 -9.04 4.95
CA LEU A 45 -18.89 -8.38 3.69
C LEU A 45 -20.26 -7.70 3.64
N THR A 46 -21.24 -8.12 4.47
CA THR A 46 -22.57 -7.49 4.54
C THR A 46 -22.74 -6.61 5.76
N GLY A 47 -21.82 -6.69 6.73
CA GLY A 47 -21.82 -5.88 7.95
C GLY A 47 -20.99 -4.60 7.83
N ASP A 48 -20.88 -3.88 8.94
CA ASP A 48 -20.01 -2.70 9.03
C ASP A 48 -18.54 -3.12 9.21
N SER A 49 -17.80 -3.13 8.11
CA SER A 49 -16.35 -3.38 8.08
C SER A 49 -15.50 -2.10 8.05
N GLY A 50 -16.14 -0.93 8.01
CA GLY A 50 -15.47 0.35 7.77
C GLY A 50 -15.07 0.56 6.30
N ILE A 51 -15.48 -0.35 5.39
CA ILE A 51 -15.21 -0.31 3.95
C ILE A 51 -16.52 -0.18 3.19
N GLU A 52 -16.67 0.87 2.40
CA GLU A 52 -17.83 1.06 1.52
C GLU A 52 -17.58 0.38 0.17
N THR A 53 -16.40 0.62 -0.41
CA THR A 53 -16.03 0.06 -1.72
C THR A 53 -14.59 -0.42 -1.73
N ARG A 54 -14.30 -1.32 -2.66
CA ARG A 54 -12.95 -1.69 -3.07
C ARG A 54 -12.80 -1.57 -4.57
N ARG A 55 -11.56 -1.37 -5.05
CA ARG A 55 -11.26 -1.29 -6.47
C ARG A 55 -10.50 -2.53 -6.90
N PHE A 56 -10.86 -3.06 -8.09
CA PHE A 56 -10.19 -4.21 -8.69
C PHE A 56 -9.95 -4.01 -10.17
N CYS A 57 -8.85 -4.61 -10.67
CA CYS A 57 -8.46 -4.48 -12.07
C CYS A 57 -9.42 -5.21 -13.03
N ASP A 58 -10.02 -6.32 -12.57
CA ASP A 58 -10.99 -7.05 -13.36
C ASP A 58 -12.40 -6.47 -13.20
N PRO A 59 -13.16 -6.32 -14.30
CA PRO A 59 -14.57 -5.92 -14.25
C PRO A 59 -15.49 -7.03 -13.73
N ASP A 60 -15.04 -8.28 -13.73
CA ASP A 60 -15.79 -9.43 -13.23
C ASP A 60 -14.98 -10.20 -12.19
N LEU A 61 -15.23 -9.93 -10.90
CA LEU A 61 -14.58 -10.61 -9.79
C LEU A 61 -14.82 -12.11 -9.74
N ARG A 62 -15.92 -12.62 -10.34
CA ARG A 62 -16.22 -14.05 -10.35
C ARG A 62 -15.14 -14.83 -11.09
N SER A 63 -14.65 -14.28 -12.19
CA SER A 63 -13.56 -14.89 -12.97
C SER A 63 -12.26 -14.95 -12.19
N THR A 64 -11.96 -13.92 -11.40
CA THR A 64 -10.74 -13.82 -10.58
C THR A 64 -10.71 -14.86 -9.47
N PHE A 65 -11.85 -15.15 -8.82
CA PHE A 65 -11.93 -16.18 -7.77
C PHE A 65 -11.68 -17.61 -8.29
N GLY A 66 -11.91 -17.84 -9.58
CA GLY A 66 -11.67 -19.13 -10.24
C GLY A 66 -10.25 -19.37 -10.75
N LEU A 67 -9.37 -18.35 -10.69
CA LEU A 67 -8.01 -18.46 -11.23
C LEU A 67 -7.15 -19.45 -10.44
N ASP A 68 -6.37 -20.24 -11.16
CA ASP A 68 -5.30 -21.05 -10.59
C ASP A 68 -4.03 -20.21 -10.32
N ALA A 69 -2.97 -20.83 -9.86
CA ALA A 69 -1.71 -20.15 -9.54
C ALA A 69 -1.12 -19.42 -10.77
N SER A 70 -1.18 -20.04 -11.94
CA SER A 70 -0.68 -19.44 -13.19
C SER A 70 -1.55 -18.27 -13.64
N GLY A 71 -2.88 -18.42 -13.53
CA GLY A 71 -3.83 -17.35 -13.84
C GLY A 71 -3.66 -16.13 -12.93
N LEU A 72 -3.48 -16.33 -11.61
CA LEU A 72 -3.20 -15.25 -10.66
C LEU A 72 -1.87 -14.56 -10.94
N HIS A 73 -0.82 -15.33 -11.27
CA HIS A 73 0.46 -14.74 -11.68
C HIS A 73 0.32 -13.90 -12.96
N GLY A 74 -0.35 -14.41 -13.99
CA GLY A 74 -0.62 -13.67 -15.23
C GLY A 74 -1.54 -12.46 -15.02
N HIS A 75 -2.42 -12.50 -14.01
CA HIS A 75 -3.22 -11.36 -13.60
C HIS A 75 -2.34 -10.24 -13.03
N PHE A 76 -1.40 -10.58 -12.12
CA PHE A 76 -0.43 -9.63 -11.60
C PHE A 76 0.46 -9.04 -12.70
N GLU A 77 1.06 -9.89 -13.56
CA GLU A 77 1.92 -9.45 -14.66
C GLU A 77 1.22 -8.48 -15.62
N ARG A 78 -0.06 -8.71 -15.89
CA ARG A 78 -0.86 -7.86 -16.78
C ARG A 78 -1.19 -6.50 -16.16
N HIS A 79 -1.54 -6.45 -14.89
CA HIS A 79 -2.16 -5.28 -14.28
C HIS A 79 -1.19 -4.43 -13.46
N ALA A 80 -0.22 -5.02 -12.76
CA ALA A 80 0.69 -4.27 -11.90
C ALA A 80 1.55 -3.24 -12.67
N PRO A 81 2.16 -3.58 -13.82
CA PRO A 81 2.94 -2.61 -14.59
C PRO A 81 2.10 -1.41 -15.06
N ARG A 82 0.87 -1.66 -15.49
CA ARG A 82 -0.04 -0.63 -16.01
C ARG A 82 -0.48 0.33 -14.92
N LEU A 83 -0.92 -0.22 -13.78
CA LEU A 83 -1.40 0.60 -12.67
C LEU A 83 -0.26 1.41 -12.04
N ALA A 84 0.93 0.82 -11.88
CA ALA A 84 2.14 1.52 -11.44
C ALA A 84 2.51 2.66 -12.39
N SER A 85 2.54 2.39 -13.69
CA SER A 85 2.86 3.40 -14.71
C SER A 85 1.84 4.53 -14.72
N GLU A 86 0.55 4.25 -14.55
CA GLU A 86 -0.50 5.26 -14.44
C GLU A 86 -0.25 6.21 -13.26
N ALA A 87 0.09 5.69 -12.07
CA ALA A 87 0.42 6.49 -10.91
C ALA A 87 1.64 7.39 -11.16
N VAL A 88 2.71 6.83 -11.74
CA VAL A 88 3.93 7.61 -12.09
C VAL A 88 3.63 8.70 -13.11
N LEU A 89 2.85 8.41 -14.17
CA LEU A 89 2.46 9.39 -15.18
C LEU A 89 1.63 10.53 -14.58
N LYS A 90 0.71 10.24 -13.67
CA LYS A 90 -0.06 11.26 -12.96
C LYS A 90 0.86 12.15 -12.10
N ALA A 91 1.78 11.57 -11.34
CA ALA A 91 2.76 12.32 -10.56
C ALA A 91 3.68 13.18 -11.46
N CYS A 92 4.18 12.61 -12.56
CA CYS A 92 4.96 13.37 -13.55
C CYS A 92 4.17 14.54 -14.12
N LYS A 93 2.89 14.34 -14.45
CA LYS A 93 2.02 15.41 -14.98
C LYS A 93 1.84 16.56 -13.98
N GLN A 94 1.66 16.26 -12.69
CA GLN A 94 1.55 17.28 -11.63
C GLN A 94 2.83 18.12 -11.51
N ASP A 95 4.02 17.51 -11.64
CA ASP A 95 5.32 18.18 -11.56
C ASP A 95 5.76 18.82 -12.90
N GLY A 96 5.02 18.63 -14.00
CA GLY A 96 5.45 19.03 -15.34
C GLY A 96 6.68 18.26 -15.85
N LEU A 97 6.95 17.07 -15.28
CA LEU A 97 8.10 16.24 -15.58
C LEU A 97 7.81 15.32 -16.77
N LYS A 98 8.75 15.21 -17.72
CA LYS A 98 8.72 14.13 -18.71
C LYS A 98 9.29 12.85 -18.11
N PRO A 99 8.66 11.68 -18.27
CA PRO A 99 9.19 10.41 -17.73
C PRO A 99 10.65 10.14 -18.10
N SER A 100 11.07 10.51 -19.32
CA SER A 100 12.46 10.39 -19.76
C SER A 100 13.48 11.21 -18.94
N ARG A 101 13.04 12.02 -18.00
CA ARG A 101 13.90 12.80 -17.07
C ARG A 101 13.99 12.15 -15.69
N ILE A 102 13.38 11.00 -15.50
CA ILE A 102 13.54 10.19 -14.29
C ILE A 102 14.91 9.50 -14.35
N ASP A 103 15.71 9.69 -13.32
CA ASP A 103 17.05 9.09 -13.18
C ASP A 103 17.02 7.75 -12.45
N ALA A 104 16.03 7.57 -11.55
CA ALA A 104 15.82 6.30 -10.85
C ALA A 104 14.33 6.01 -10.67
N LEU A 105 13.94 4.76 -10.90
CA LEU A 105 12.61 4.23 -10.62
C LEU A 105 12.72 3.15 -9.56
N LEU A 106 12.07 3.37 -8.42
CA LEU A 106 12.01 2.43 -7.31
C LEU A 106 10.58 1.93 -7.17
N VAL A 107 10.39 0.62 -7.15
CA VAL A 107 9.08 -0.02 -7.07
C VAL A 107 9.00 -0.88 -5.83
N CYS A 108 7.87 -0.86 -5.09
CA CYS A 108 7.58 -1.88 -4.10
C CYS A 108 6.23 -2.54 -4.35
N THR A 109 6.16 -3.83 -4.04
CA THR A 109 4.96 -4.65 -4.08
C THR A 109 5.10 -5.86 -3.16
N CYS A 110 3.98 -6.44 -2.72
CA CYS A 110 3.96 -7.71 -2.00
C CYS A 110 2.97 -8.73 -2.59
N THR A 111 2.22 -8.35 -3.63
CA THR A 111 1.15 -9.18 -4.21
C THR A 111 1.58 -9.98 -5.44
N GLY A 112 2.84 -9.89 -5.82
CA GLY A 112 3.41 -10.67 -6.92
C GLY A 112 4.93 -10.56 -7.01
N TYR A 113 5.51 -11.40 -7.86
CA TYR A 113 6.93 -11.42 -8.19
C TYR A 113 7.10 -11.61 -9.69
N LEU A 114 7.96 -10.79 -10.30
CA LEU A 114 8.35 -10.91 -11.70
C LEU A 114 9.88 -10.98 -11.84
N CYS A 115 10.33 -11.68 -12.85
CA CYS A 115 11.74 -11.69 -13.28
C CYS A 115 11.77 -11.72 -14.83
N PRO A 116 12.12 -10.59 -15.51
CA PRO A 116 12.63 -9.32 -14.96
C PRO A 116 11.68 -8.67 -13.94
N GLY A 117 12.24 -7.80 -13.06
CA GLY A 117 11.48 -7.14 -12.01
C GLY A 117 10.40 -6.20 -12.54
N LEU A 118 9.41 -5.88 -11.71
CA LEU A 118 8.29 -5.00 -12.06
C LEU A 118 8.76 -3.63 -12.57
N SER A 119 9.86 -3.09 -11.99
CA SER A 119 10.48 -1.85 -12.45
C SER A 119 10.89 -1.87 -13.92
N SER A 120 11.30 -3.04 -14.46
CA SER A 120 11.63 -3.21 -15.87
C SER A 120 10.41 -2.99 -16.78
N TYR A 121 9.30 -3.63 -16.46
CA TYR A 121 8.04 -3.46 -17.21
C TYR A 121 7.52 -2.02 -17.14
N VAL A 122 7.58 -1.41 -15.96
CA VAL A 122 7.15 -0.02 -15.76
C VAL A 122 8.05 0.93 -16.55
N SER A 123 9.37 0.71 -16.57
CA SER A 123 10.33 1.54 -17.31
C SER A 123 10.07 1.51 -18.82
N GLU A 124 9.73 0.35 -19.36
CA GLU A 124 9.35 0.17 -20.77
C GLU A 124 8.09 0.97 -21.11
N ILE A 125 7.01 0.82 -20.31
CA ILE A 125 5.75 1.54 -20.52
C ILE A 125 5.96 3.07 -20.44
N LEU A 126 6.80 3.53 -19.53
CA LEU A 126 7.09 4.95 -19.33
C LEU A 126 8.08 5.53 -20.36
N GLY A 127 8.78 4.68 -21.11
CA GLY A 127 9.85 5.11 -22.02
C GLY A 127 11.00 5.78 -21.27
N LEU A 128 11.46 5.19 -20.17
CA LEU A 128 12.61 5.71 -19.42
C LEU A 128 13.89 5.58 -20.25
N ARG A 129 14.89 6.40 -19.91
CA ARG A 129 16.22 6.30 -20.55
C ARG A 129 16.86 4.95 -20.22
N PRO A 130 17.71 4.41 -21.11
CA PRO A 130 18.40 3.13 -20.87
C PRO A 130 19.35 3.14 -19.66
N ASP A 131 19.81 4.30 -19.24
CA ASP A 131 20.72 4.52 -18.11
C ASP A 131 19.98 4.84 -16.78
N ALA A 132 18.63 4.81 -16.77
CA ALA A 132 17.86 5.00 -15.55
C ALA A 132 18.10 3.82 -14.59
N PHE A 133 18.35 4.12 -13.31
CA PHE A 133 18.51 3.10 -12.28
C PHE A 133 17.15 2.49 -11.93
N LEU A 134 17.03 1.17 -11.96
CA LEU A 134 15.81 0.43 -11.66
C LEU A 134 16.00 -0.45 -10.42
N GLN A 135 15.05 -0.41 -9.48
CA GLN A 135 15.09 -1.27 -8.29
C GLN A 135 13.69 -1.69 -7.85
N ASP A 136 13.55 -2.97 -7.52
CA ASP A 136 12.36 -3.54 -6.87
C ASP A 136 12.65 -3.82 -5.40
N LEU A 137 11.76 -3.41 -4.50
CA LEU A 137 11.80 -3.65 -3.06
C LEU A 137 10.67 -4.61 -2.69
N LEU A 138 11.02 -5.84 -2.33
CA LEU A 138 10.07 -6.91 -2.03
C LEU A 138 10.25 -7.44 -0.60
N GLY A 139 9.22 -8.15 -0.09
CA GLY A 139 9.31 -8.88 1.18
C GLY A 139 8.98 -8.07 2.44
N LEU A 140 8.61 -6.78 2.32
CA LEU A 140 8.26 -5.94 3.47
C LEU A 140 6.74 -5.82 3.68
N GLY A 141 5.93 -6.43 2.81
CA GLY A 141 4.47 -6.38 2.90
C GLY A 141 3.92 -4.95 2.85
N CYS A 142 2.84 -4.72 3.58
CA CYS A 142 2.15 -3.44 3.62
C CYS A 142 3.01 -2.27 4.14
N GLY A 143 4.11 -2.55 4.85
CA GLY A 143 5.04 -1.54 5.36
C GLY A 143 6.01 -0.97 4.32
N ALA A 144 6.09 -1.54 3.12
CA ALA A 144 7.17 -1.33 2.15
C ALA A 144 7.34 0.12 1.66
N ALA A 145 6.27 0.92 1.64
CA ALA A 145 6.32 2.28 1.10
C ALA A 145 7.34 3.19 1.81
N LEU A 146 7.44 3.15 3.13
CA LEU A 146 8.36 4.03 3.86
C LEU A 146 9.83 3.62 3.71
N PRO A 147 10.22 2.33 3.80
CA PRO A 147 11.55 1.88 3.39
C PRO A 147 11.91 2.23 1.93
N LEU A 148 10.93 2.23 1.02
CA LEU A 148 11.15 2.68 -0.37
C LEU A 148 11.55 4.15 -0.41
N LEU A 149 10.89 5.01 0.38
CA LEU A 149 11.25 6.42 0.49
C LEU A 149 12.65 6.60 1.10
N GLU A 150 13.02 5.80 2.09
CA GLU A 150 14.36 5.84 2.69
C GLU A 150 15.44 5.41 1.69
N THR A 151 15.15 4.41 0.85
CA THR A 151 16.04 4.03 -0.25
C THR A 151 16.24 5.20 -1.23
N ALA A 152 15.15 5.87 -1.63
CA ALA A 152 15.23 7.06 -2.49
C ALA A 152 16.07 8.18 -1.84
N ARG A 153 15.90 8.39 -0.52
CA ARG A 153 16.69 9.37 0.24
C ARG A 153 18.18 9.03 0.23
N GLY A 154 18.53 7.75 0.35
CA GLY A 154 19.91 7.28 0.24
C GLY A 154 20.54 7.54 -1.13
N ILE A 155 19.80 7.30 -2.21
CA ILE A 155 20.25 7.59 -3.58
C ILE A 155 20.45 9.09 -3.79
N LEU A 156 19.51 9.94 -3.31
CA LEU A 156 19.65 11.39 -3.40
C LEU A 156 20.77 11.96 -2.54
N ALA A 157 21.15 11.29 -1.45
CA ALA A 157 22.33 11.68 -0.69
C ALA A 157 23.63 11.43 -1.47
N ALA A 158 23.68 10.38 -2.28
CA ALA A 158 24.80 10.08 -3.17
C ALA A 158 24.77 10.91 -4.47
N ASN A 159 23.58 11.21 -4.99
CA ASN A 159 23.40 12.02 -6.20
C ASN A 159 22.27 13.07 -6.00
N PRO A 160 22.59 14.24 -5.45
CA PRO A 160 21.59 15.27 -5.11
C PRO A 160 20.85 15.88 -6.31
N HIS A 161 21.36 15.70 -7.53
CA HIS A 161 20.76 16.23 -8.76
C HIS A 161 19.78 15.24 -9.43
N ALA A 162 19.72 14.00 -8.96
CA ALA A 162 18.83 13.02 -9.51
C ALA A 162 17.35 13.37 -9.29
N THR A 163 16.53 12.93 -10.23
CA THR A 163 15.07 12.90 -10.09
C THR A 163 14.64 11.45 -9.92
N ILE A 164 14.01 11.15 -8.80
CA ILE A 164 13.61 9.79 -8.44
C ILE A 164 12.10 9.67 -8.47
N ALA A 165 11.58 8.63 -9.13
CA ALA A 165 10.21 8.17 -9.00
C ALA A 165 10.17 6.98 -8.06
N THR A 166 9.33 7.05 -7.03
CA THR A 166 8.97 5.91 -6.18
C THR A 166 7.54 5.50 -6.48
N VAL A 167 7.25 4.21 -6.57
CA VAL A 167 5.90 3.71 -6.73
C VAL A 167 5.66 2.47 -5.87
N ALA A 168 4.60 2.52 -5.07
CA ALA A 168 4.03 1.36 -4.39
C ALA A 168 2.82 0.90 -5.20
N VAL A 169 2.73 -0.39 -5.53
CA VAL A 169 1.62 -0.95 -6.31
C VAL A 169 1.24 -2.32 -5.82
N GLU A 170 -0.06 -2.53 -5.65
CA GLU A 170 -0.59 -3.82 -5.21
C GLU A 170 -1.77 -4.23 -6.08
N ILE A 171 -1.71 -5.47 -6.56
CA ILE A 171 -2.82 -6.16 -7.20
C ILE A 171 -3.26 -7.26 -6.23
N SER A 172 -4.01 -6.85 -5.21
CA SER A 172 -4.46 -7.78 -4.17
C SER A 172 -5.37 -8.88 -4.72
N SER A 173 -6.07 -8.58 -5.81
CA SER A 173 -6.86 -9.57 -6.56
C SER A 173 -6.00 -10.69 -7.17
N ALA A 174 -4.71 -10.46 -7.42
CA ALA A 174 -3.77 -11.50 -7.86
C ALA A 174 -3.28 -12.41 -6.71
N ALA A 175 -3.56 -12.04 -5.47
CA ALA A 175 -3.24 -12.81 -4.27
C ALA A 175 -4.50 -13.38 -3.60
N PHE A 176 -5.61 -13.51 -4.32
CA PHE A 176 -6.82 -14.13 -3.79
C PHE A 176 -6.55 -15.60 -3.45
N PHE A 177 -6.78 -15.91 -2.20
CA PHE A 177 -6.68 -17.27 -1.67
C PHE A 177 -7.89 -17.56 -0.81
N LEU A 178 -8.42 -18.77 -0.89
CA LEU A 178 -9.62 -19.16 -0.18
C LEU A 178 -9.39 -20.50 0.52
N ASN A 179 -9.55 -20.53 1.82
CA ASN A 179 -9.60 -21.72 2.67
C ASN A 179 -10.34 -21.40 3.97
N ASP A 180 -10.44 -22.36 4.88
CA ASP A 180 -11.16 -22.20 6.16
C ASP A 180 -10.36 -21.47 7.27
N GLU A 181 -9.21 -20.90 6.98
CA GLU A 181 -8.43 -20.13 7.95
C GLU A 181 -9.01 -18.72 8.12
N PRO A 182 -9.44 -18.30 9.33
CA PRO A 182 -10.09 -17.01 9.53
C PRO A 182 -9.27 -15.81 9.03
N GLY A 183 -7.95 -15.81 9.25
CA GLY A 183 -7.07 -14.73 8.78
C GLY A 183 -7.03 -14.59 7.25
N VAL A 184 -7.10 -15.69 6.51
CA VAL A 184 -7.20 -15.72 5.05
C VAL A 184 -8.54 -15.13 4.60
N LEU A 185 -9.63 -15.55 5.23
CA LEU A 185 -10.98 -15.06 4.92
C LEU A 185 -11.12 -13.57 5.20
N ILE A 186 -10.61 -13.10 6.34
CA ILE A 186 -10.59 -11.67 6.66
C ILE A 186 -9.76 -10.88 5.62
N SER A 187 -8.59 -11.38 5.22
CA SER A 187 -7.78 -10.73 4.19
C SER A 187 -8.56 -10.58 2.88
N LEU A 188 -9.28 -11.62 2.44
CA LEU A 188 -10.13 -11.56 1.25
C LEU A 188 -11.19 -10.45 1.33
N CYS A 189 -11.71 -10.18 2.54
CA CYS A 189 -12.71 -9.14 2.77
C CYS A 189 -12.15 -7.72 2.82
N LEU A 190 -10.85 -7.54 3.09
CA LEU A 190 -10.25 -6.23 3.35
C LEU A 190 -9.53 -5.64 2.13
N PHE A 191 -8.80 -6.46 1.37
CA PHE A 191 -7.84 -5.95 0.39
C PHE A 191 -8.50 -5.53 -0.93
N GLY A 192 -7.92 -4.47 -1.54
CA GLY A 192 -8.22 -3.96 -2.87
C GLY A 192 -6.95 -3.65 -3.66
N ASP A 193 -7.09 -3.34 -4.95
CA ASP A 193 -6.00 -2.99 -5.85
C ASP A 193 -5.76 -1.48 -5.84
N GLY A 194 -4.49 -1.05 -5.94
CA GLY A 194 -4.14 0.36 -5.98
C GLY A 194 -2.66 0.60 -6.17
N ALA A 195 -2.33 1.81 -6.59
CA ALA A 195 -0.96 2.29 -6.67
C ALA A 195 -0.84 3.74 -6.18
N ALA A 196 0.34 4.10 -5.69
CA ALA A 196 0.70 5.48 -5.35
C ALA A 196 2.14 5.74 -5.76
N ALA A 197 2.39 6.85 -6.45
CA ALA A 197 3.71 7.22 -6.92
C ALA A 197 4.05 8.66 -6.52
N ALA A 198 5.33 8.89 -6.21
CA ALA A 198 5.83 10.22 -5.85
C ALA A 198 7.12 10.54 -6.61
N ILE A 199 7.29 11.83 -6.95
CA ILE A 199 8.52 12.35 -7.53
C ILE A 199 9.31 13.09 -6.46
N TRP A 200 10.59 12.77 -6.38
CA TRP A 200 11.51 13.26 -5.37
C TRP A 200 12.76 13.91 -5.98
N ARG A 201 13.26 14.97 -5.34
CA ARG A 201 14.54 15.60 -5.67
C ARG A 201 15.36 15.92 -4.43
N GLY A 202 16.67 16.11 -4.59
CA GLY A 202 17.56 16.46 -3.49
C GLY A 202 17.48 17.93 -3.09
N GLN A 203 16.94 18.80 -3.96
CA GLN A 203 16.89 20.25 -3.75
C GLN A 203 15.45 20.72 -3.56
N ASP A 204 15.27 21.66 -2.65
CA ASP A 204 14.02 22.40 -2.49
C ASP A 204 13.82 23.39 -3.65
N ARG A 205 12.57 23.53 -4.07
CA ARG A 205 12.14 24.52 -5.06
C ARG A 205 11.20 25.58 -4.47
N GLY A 206 11.14 25.62 -3.14
CA GLY A 206 10.33 26.54 -2.34
C GLY A 206 9.02 25.94 -1.86
N GLY A 207 8.85 25.88 -0.52
CA GLY A 207 7.62 25.49 0.15
C GLY A 207 7.24 24.01 0.04
N GLN A 208 8.20 23.15 -0.30
CA GLN A 208 7.97 21.70 -0.44
C GLN A 208 8.18 20.97 0.88
N PHE A 209 7.58 19.77 0.96
CA PHE A 209 7.80 18.90 2.09
C PHE A 209 9.13 18.15 1.97
N ARG A 210 9.94 18.22 3.03
CA ARG A 210 11.18 17.47 3.19
C ARG A 210 10.90 16.20 3.96
N PHE A 211 11.22 15.02 3.37
CA PHE A 211 11.21 13.73 4.05
C PHE A 211 12.47 13.58 4.90
N GLN A 212 12.27 13.24 6.17
CA GLN A 212 13.32 13.10 7.18
C GLN A 212 12.91 12.14 8.29
N ASN A 213 13.84 11.87 9.22
CA ASN A 213 13.61 11.13 10.46
C ASN A 213 12.96 9.74 10.26
N PHE A 214 13.38 9.04 9.18
CA PHE A 214 12.98 7.64 9.00
C PHE A 214 13.47 6.78 10.15
N ARG A 215 12.56 5.94 10.67
CA ARG A 215 12.86 4.96 11.69
C ARG A 215 12.13 3.66 11.42
N THR A 216 12.69 2.57 11.94
CA THR A 216 12.09 1.25 11.86
C THR A 216 12.24 0.51 13.19
N LEU A 217 11.23 -0.28 13.55
CA LEU A 217 11.27 -1.26 14.62
C LEU A 217 10.92 -2.62 14.08
N HIS A 218 11.83 -3.56 14.21
CA HIS A 218 11.65 -4.96 13.84
C HIS A 218 11.29 -5.80 15.06
N ARG A 219 10.30 -6.69 14.88
CA ARG A 219 9.84 -7.69 15.86
C ARG A 219 9.85 -9.08 15.19
N PRO A 220 11.04 -9.64 14.90
CA PRO A 220 11.13 -10.88 14.10
C PRO A 220 10.48 -12.09 14.79
N GLU A 221 10.33 -12.06 16.10
CA GLU A 221 9.57 -13.02 16.89
C GLU A 221 8.08 -13.09 16.54
N HIS A 222 7.57 -12.05 15.87
CA HIS A 222 6.19 -11.95 15.40
C HIS A 222 6.02 -12.14 13.89
N ARG A 223 7.06 -12.58 13.17
CA ARG A 223 7.02 -12.73 11.71
C ARG A 223 5.90 -13.64 11.21
N GLU A 224 5.46 -14.60 11.99
CA GLU A 224 4.38 -15.53 11.63
C GLU A 224 2.98 -14.89 11.75
N LYS A 225 2.86 -13.71 12.37
CA LYS A 225 1.55 -13.06 12.60
C LYS A 225 1.01 -12.30 11.38
N ILE A 226 1.91 -11.82 10.50
CA ILE A 226 1.54 -11.17 9.25
C ILE A 226 2.58 -11.48 8.17
N ARG A 227 2.20 -12.27 7.17
CA ARG A 227 3.08 -12.67 6.07
C ARG A 227 2.32 -13.27 4.91
N PHE A 228 2.95 -13.30 3.74
CA PHE A 228 2.55 -14.20 2.66
C PHE A 228 3.35 -15.52 2.73
N VAL A 229 2.67 -16.62 2.49
CA VAL A 229 3.25 -17.96 2.33
C VAL A 229 2.93 -18.48 0.95
N ASN A 230 3.90 -19.10 0.29
CA ASN A 230 3.62 -19.86 -0.93
C ASN A 230 2.86 -21.15 -0.56
N SER A 231 1.70 -21.32 -1.12
CA SER A 231 0.86 -22.52 -0.95
C SER A 231 0.34 -23.00 -2.30
N GLY A 232 0.96 -24.03 -2.86
CA GLY A 232 0.59 -24.56 -4.17
C GLY A 232 0.78 -23.54 -5.31
N GLY A 233 1.84 -22.73 -5.24
CA GLY A 233 2.12 -21.65 -6.22
C GLY A 233 1.31 -20.37 -6.02
N ARG A 234 0.45 -20.30 -4.99
CA ARG A 234 -0.36 -19.12 -4.66
C ARG A 234 0.19 -18.41 -3.43
N LEU A 235 0.02 -17.10 -3.41
CA LEU A 235 0.31 -16.27 -2.23
C LEU A 235 -0.86 -16.36 -1.24
N LYS A 236 -0.66 -17.10 -0.13
CA LYS A 236 -1.61 -17.18 0.97
C LYS A 236 -1.26 -16.13 2.01
N ASN A 237 -2.13 -15.17 2.25
CA ASN A 237 -1.96 -14.17 3.30
C ASN A 237 -2.28 -14.80 4.66
N GLN A 238 -1.32 -14.75 5.59
CA GLN A 238 -1.53 -15.10 6.99
C GLN A 238 -1.67 -13.82 7.80
N LEU A 239 -2.85 -13.62 8.40
CA LEU A 239 -3.16 -12.47 9.23
C LEU A 239 -3.69 -12.95 10.58
N HIS A 240 -2.89 -12.75 11.64
CA HIS A 240 -3.26 -13.15 12.98
C HIS A 240 -4.11 -12.07 13.67
N ARG A 241 -5.05 -12.49 14.51
CA ARG A 241 -5.95 -11.60 15.27
C ARG A 241 -5.24 -10.59 16.21
N GLU A 242 -3.98 -10.85 16.56
CA GLU A 242 -3.18 -9.96 17.41
C GLU A 242 -2.50 -8.82 16.64
N VAL A 243 -2.59 -8.79 15.30
CA VAL A 243 -1.93 -7.77 14.48
C VAL A 243 -2.37 -6.34 14.85
N PRO A 244 -3.65 -6.04 15.14
CA PRO A 244 -4.05 -4.69 15.56
C PRO A 244 -3.32 -4.21 16.82
N ALA A 245 -3.28 -5.04 17.87
CA ALA A 245 -2.60 -4.70 19.12
C ALA A 245 -1.08 -4.55 18.94
N LEU A 246 -0.45 -5.48 18.21
CA LEU A 246 0.98 -5.43 17.92
C LEU A 246 1.36 -4.20 17.08
N ALA A 247 0.55 -3.84 16.11
CA ALA A 247 0.74 -2.63 15.30
C ALA A 247 0.62 -1.38 16.17
N ALA A 248 -0.41 -1.29 17.01
CA ALA A 248 -0.63 -0.15 17.90
C ALA A 248 0.53 0.04 18.90
N GLU A 249 0.98 -1.03 19.54
CA GLU A 249 2.13 -1.00 20.46
C GLU A 249 3.41 -0.53 19.76
N THR A 250 3.75 -1.15 18.61
CA THR A 250 5.00 -0.84 17.91
C THR A 250 4.99 0.56 17.30
N VAL A 251 3.85 1.01 16.79
CA VAL A 251 3.69 2.36 16.24
C VAL A 251 3.72 3.41 17.35
N ALA A 252 3.11 3.15 18.52
CA ALA A 252 3.18 4.05 19.66
C ALA A 252 4.64 4.22 20.16
N GLU A 253 5.42 3.15 20.17
CA GLU A 253 6.86 3.23 20.49
C GLU A 253 7.62 4.10 19.47
N LEU A 254 7.38 3.92 18.16
CA LEU A 254 7.96 4.78 17.13
C LEU A 254 7.54 6.24 17.30
N PHE A 255 6.30 6.50 17.69
CA PHE A 255 5.78 7.84 17.87
C PHE A 255 6.48 8.59 19.00
N THR A 256 7.00 7.89 20.04
CA THR A 256 7.82 8.52 21.09
C THR A 256 9.13 9.09 20.55
N MET A 257 9.60 8.60 19.38
CA MET A 257 10.87 9.00 18.77
C MET A 257 10.71 10.14 17.74
N ARG A 258 9.51 10.73 17.62
CA ARG A 258 9.25 11.85 16.70
C ARG A 258 10.04 13.10 17.08
N SER A 259 10.37 13.91 16.09
CA SER A 259 11.14 15.14 16.32
C SER A 259 10.30 16.29 16.93
N ALA A 260 9.01 16.31 16.61
CA ALA A 260 8.06 17.31 17.09
C ALA A 260 6.63 16.74 16.99
N GLU A 261 5.67 17.45 17.56
CA GLU A 261 4.25 17.13 17.40
C GLU A 261 3.83 17.44 15.96
N PRO A 262 3.26 16.45 15.22
CA PRO A 262 2.83 16.66 13.84
C PRO A 262 1.44 17.30 13.78
N ASP A 263 1.17 18.09 12.73
CA ASP A 263 -0.16 18.61 12.45
C ASP A 263 -1.12 17.47 12.05
N ARG A 264 -0.60 16.47 11.32
CA ARG A 264 -1.38 15.31 10.88
C ARG A 264 -0.58 14.02 11.05
N LEU A 265 -1.29 12.95 11.42
CA LEU A 265 -0.77 11.60 11.51
C LEU A 265 -1.45 10.74 10.44
N LEU A 266 -0.63 10.11 9.59
CA LEU A 266 -1.08 9.32 8.46
C LEU A 266 -0.55 7.89 8.60
N ALA A 267 -1.45 6.91 8.61
CA ALA A 267 -1.09 5.51 8.83
C ALA A 267 -1.49 4.62 7.65
N HIS A 268 -0.80 3.49 7.53
CA HIS A 268 -1.32 2.36 6.75
C HIS A 268 -2.69 1.92 7.27
N THR A 269 -3.63 1.67 6.35
CA THR A 269 -5.04 1.43 6.70
C THR A 269 -5.28 0.16 7.53
N GLY A 270 -4.52 -0.92 7.27
CA GLY A 270 -4.71 -2.23 7.92
C GLY A 270 -6.12 -2.78 7.76
N GLY A 271 -7.02 -2.29 8.58
CA GLY A 271 -8.45 -2.59 8.64
C GLY A 271 -9.06 -1.77 9.77
N ARG A 272 -10.40 -1.79 9.94
CA ARG A 272 -11.10 -1.01 10.97
C ARG A 272 -10.48 -1.20 12.36
N ASP A 273 -10.32 -2.44 12.78
CA ASP A 273 -9.79 -2.77 14.12
C ASP A 273 -8.34 -2.28 14.32
N VAL A 274 -7.56 -2.23 13.24
CA VAL A 274 -6.19 -1.66 13.26
C VAL A 274 -6.25 -0.14 13.46
N VAL A 275 -7.08 0.55 12.68
CA VAL A 275 -7.20 2.02 12.79
C VAL A 275 -7.71 2.41 14.19
N GLU A 276 -8.70 1.69 14.73
CA GLU A 276 -9.20 1.90 16.08
C GLU A 276 -8.12 1.67 17.14
N ALA A 277 -7.32 0.60 17.02
CA ALA A 277 -6.22 0.33 17.94
C ALA A 277 -5.13 1.40 17.89
N LEU A 278 -4.80 1.91 16.70
CA LEU A 278 -3.86 3.02 16.54
C LEU A 278 -4.38 4.32 17.18
N GLU A 279 -5.64 4.69 16.96
CA GLU A 279 -6.23 5.89 17.57
C GLU A 279 -6.30 5.81 19.10
N GLN A 280 -6.54 4.61 19.66
CA GLN A 280 -6.47 4.38 21.10
C GLN A 280 -5.05 4.53 21.65
N ALA A 281 -4.04 4.06 20.92
CA ALA A 281 -2.64 4.12 21.32
C ALA A 281 -2.01 5.51 21.11
N LEU A 282 -2.61 6.36 20.25
CA LEU A 282 -2.13 7.69 19.89
C LEU A 282 -3.21 8.75 20.20
N PRO A 283 -3.55 8.97 21.47
CA PRO A 283 -4.64 9.86 21.85
C PRO A 283 -4.37 11.29 21.36
N GLY A 284 -5.44 11.94 20.85
CA GLY A 284 -5.35 13.28 20.26
C GLY A 284 -5.13 13.29 18.74
N HIS A 285 -4.86 12.13 18.12
CA HIS A 285 -4.63 11.99 16.68
C HIS A 285 -5.76 11.17 16.02
N ALA A 286 -6.73 11.84 15.42
CA ALA A 286 -7.73 11.19 14.58
C ALA A 286 -7.13 10.84 13.22
N LEU A 287 -7.26 9.57 12.79
CA LEU A 287 -6.74 9.06 11.52
C LEU A 287 -7.75 9.27 10.38
N VAL A 288 -8.19 10.51 10.16
CA VAL A 288 -9.30 10.85 9.25
C VAL A 288 -9.00 10.43 7.81
N GLU A 289 -7.81 10.73 7.30
CA GLU A 289 -7.37 10.40 5.95
C GLU A 289 -7.21 8.88 5.79
N THR A 290 -6.61 8.22 6.78
CA THR A 290 -6.46 6.76 6.82
C THR A 290 -7.81 6.06 6.77
N ARG A 291 -8.79 6.53 7.58
CA ARG A 291 -10.18 6.03 7.53
C ARG A 291 -10.85 6.32 6.19
N GLY A 292 -10.59 7.49 5.60
CA GLY A 292 -11.09 7.87 4.28
C GLY A 292 -10.61 6.93 3.18
N VAL A 293 -9.33 6.57 3.18
CA VAL A 293 -8.74 5.60 2.25
C VAL A 293 -9.33 4.22 2.46
N LEU A 294 -9.38 3.73 3.72
CA LEU A 294 -9.98 2.44 4.05
C LEU A 294 -11.43 2.35 3.58
N ARG A 295 -12.23 3.39 3.82
CA ARG A 295 -13.63 3.43 3.44
C ARG A 295 -13.84 3.32 1.93
N LYS A 296 -13.05 4.07 1.14
CA LYS A 296 -13.23 4.19 -0.32
C LYS A 296 -12.56 3.08 -1.13
N TYR A 297 -11.48 2.50 -0.61
CA TYR A 297 -10.61 1.61 -1.39
C TYR A 297 -10.28 0.30 -0.68
N GLY A 298 -10.71 0.15 0.57
CA GLY A 298 -10.28 -0.96 1.42
C GLY A 298 -8.80 -0.83 1.82
N ASN A 299 -8.21 -1.95 2.20
CA ASN A 299 -6.78 -2.04 2.44
C ASN A 299 -6.05 -2.25 1.11
N ILE A 300 -5.43 -1.21 0.59
CA ILE A 300 -4.62 -1.28 -0.64
C ILE A 300 -3.14 -1.61 -0.35
N SER A 301 -2.84 -2.20 0.81
CA SER A 301 -1.51 -2.63 1.21
C SER A 301 -0.47 -1.48 1.21
N SER A 302 0.70 -1.65 0.58
CA SER A 302 1.81 -0.67 0.62
C SER A 302 1.45 0.75 0.11
N PRO A 303 0.59 0.97 -0.89
CA PRO A 303 0.14 2.31 -1.29
C PRO A 303 -0.67 3.08 -0.24
N SER A 304 -1.26 2.41 0.77
CA SER A 304 -2.26 3.01 1.66
C SER A 304 -1.79 4.30 2.36
N VAL A 305 -0.58 4.30 2.90
CA VAL A 305 -0.03 5.46 3.62
C VAL A 305 0.22 6.64 2.67
N LEU A 306 0.62 6.36 1.42
CA LEU A 306 0.81 7.39 0.40
C LEU A 306 -0.53 7.91 -0.13
N ALA A 307 -1.56 7.08 -0.20
CA ALA A 307 -2.92 7.52 -0.53
C ALA A 307 -3.51 8.41 0.58
N ALA A 308 -3.25 8.09 1.84
CA ALA A 308 -3.60 8.97 2.96
C ALA A 308 -2.83 10.30 2.91
N LEU A 309 -1.56 10.26 2.48
CA LEU A 309 -0.75 11.46 2.27
C LEU A 309 -1.34 12.34 1.15
N GLU A 310 -1.73 11.76 0.00
CA GLU A 310 -2.37 12.53 -1.08
C GLU A 310 -3.67 13.19 -0.60
N ASP A 311 -4.54 12.47 0.11
CA ASP A 311 -5.78 13.02 0.68
C ASP A 311 -5.48 14.16 1.66
N SER A 312 -4.45 14.02 2.50
CA SER A 312 -4.02 15.06 3.44
C SER A 312 -3.53 16.32 2.74
N LEU A 313 -2.67 16.18 1.72
CA LEU A 313 -2.14 17.32 0.96
C LEU A 313 -3.23 18.10 0.23
N LEU A 314 -4.30 17.40 -0.20
CA LEU A 314 -5.44 18.02 -0.89
C LEU A 314 -6.41 18.71 0.08
N ARG A 315 -6.68 18.11 1.22
CA ARG A 315 -7.70 18.58 2.18
C ARG A 315 -7.18 19.56 3.22
N PHE A 316 -5.89 19.46 3.54
CA PHE A 316 -5.23 20.27 4.59
C PHE A 316 -3.93 20.87 4.05
N PRO A 317 -4.00 21.71 2.99
CA PRO A 317 -2.82 22.27 2.34
C PRO A 317 -2.00 23.20 3.25
N GLU A 318 -2.59 23.68 4.35
CA GLU A 318 -1.94 24.52 5.37
C GLU A 318 -1.03 23.72 6.33
N SER A 319 -1.12 22.39 6.36
CA SER A 319 -0.29 21.58 7.25
C SER A 319 1.19 21.77 6.95
N GLU A 320 2.00 21.95 8.00
CA GLU A 320 3.44 22.14 7.88
C GLU A 320 4.24 20.88 8.26
N SER A 321 3.64 19.97 9.05
CA SER A 321 4.29 18.76 9.55
C SER A 321 3.37 17.56 9.50
N LEU A 322 3.84 16.47 8.89
CA LEU A 322 3.10 15.23 8.74
C LEU A 322 3.96 14.08 9.28
N TRP A 323 3.38 13.21 10.08
CA TRP A 323 4.02 11.99 10.55
C TRP A 323 3.37 10.79 9.87
N LEU A 324 4.17 10.01 9.17
CA LEU A 324 3.73 8.84 8.42
C LEU A 324 4.14 7.57 9.14
N THR A 325 3.25 6.57 9.15
CA THR A 325 3.58 5.24 9.66
C THR A 325 2.97 4.13 8.81
N ALA A 326 3.74 3.08 8.64
CA ALA A 326 3.29 1.86 7.98
C ALA A 326 3.92 0.64 8.66
N PHE A 327 3.24 -0.48 8.64
CA PHE A 327 3.73 -1.73 9.21
C PHE A 327 3.35 -2.91 8.31
N GLY A 328 4.06 -4.01 8.45
CA GLY A 328 3.86 -5.17 7.59
C GLY A 328 4.65 -6.39 8.00
N ALA A 329 4.96 -7.19 7.00
CA ALA A 329 5.71 -8.43 7.19
C ALA A 329 7.06 -8.19 7.90
N GLY A 330 7.41 -9.15 8.76
CA GLY A 330 8.64 -9.02 9.50
C GLY A 330 8.55 -9.49 10.96
N PHE A 331 7.60 -9.19 11.84
CA PHE A 331 6.80 -7.98 11.84
C PHE A 331 7.71 -6.75 11.90
N ALA A 332 7.38 -5.74 11.13
CA ALA A 332 8.11 -4.48 11.19
C ALA A 332 7.15 -3.30 11.08
N ALA A 333 7.45 -2.23 11.83
CA ALA A 333 6.80 -0.93 11.67
C ALA A 333 7.84 0.12 11.31
N HIS A 334 7.43 1.05 10.50
CA HIS A 334 8.27 2.14 9.97
C HIS A 334 7.57 3.47 10.17
N CYS A 335 8.34 4.52 10.40
CA CYS A 335 7.82 5.88 10.37
C CYS A 335 8.77 6.82 9.61
N GLY A 336 8.23 7.96 9.20
CA GLY A 336 8.98 9.06 8.62
C GLY A 336 8.22 10.36 8.77
N GLU A 337 8.93 11.46 8.70
CA GLU A 337 8.36 12.79 8.85
C GLU A 337 8.45 13.56 7.53
N LEU A 338 7.39 14.28 7.20
CA LEU A 338 7.38 15.28 6.16
C LEU A 338 7.20 16.64 6.81
N LYS A 339 8.18 17.51 6.64
CA LYS A 339 8.16 18.88 7.16
C LYS A 339 8.27 19.87 6.02
N ARG A 340 7.37 20.85 5.98
CA ARG A 340 7.41 21.92 4.98
C ARG A 340 8.60 22.84 5.26
N GLU A 341 9.42 23.06 4.26
CA GLU A 341 10.50 24.05 4.31
C GLU A 341 9.92 25.42 3.89
N ARG A 342 10.29 26.48 4.63
CA ARG A 342 9.86 27.86 4.38
C ARG A 342 10.83 28.59 3.48
#